data_21562d2cd375b6116b4001efa69e4132
#
_entry.id   21562d2cd375b6116b4001efa69e4132
#
_cell.length_a   1.000
_cell.length_b   1.000
_cell.length_c   1.000
_cell.angle_alpha   90.00
_cell.angle_beta   90.00
_cell.angle_gamma   90.00
#
_symmetry.space_group_name_H-M   'P 1'
#
loop_
_entity.id
_entity.type
_entity.pdbx_description
1 polymer ?
#
loop_
_entity_poly.entity_id
_entity_poly.type
_entity_poly.pdbx_seq_one_letter_code
_entity_poly.pdbx_strand_id
1 'polypeptide(L)'
;MRSPVWKSLISGVVLLLSAVGFAPQAGADPGMFPGNYNLHMPDRRDFHTWILSMTTYCPVADPTVYARNLDCLNVITIPQPIAKAEYSRADAHLVDGRYTLVIDDPFGLRCGDIYFGPVIPTHDVYTWDAHTLAGQMVSTFDAGCDGAPGGTLTYPFTLSRM
;
A
#
# COMPACT_ATOMS: atom_id res chain seq x y z
N MET A 1 -16.00 36.09 80.30
CA MET A 1 -17.21 35.70 79.60
C MET A 1 -16.79 35.05 78.27
N ARG A 2 -17.19 33.81 78.02
CA ARG A 2 -16.64 32.91 77.05
C ARG A 2 -17.49 32.92 75.77
N SER A 3 -16.84 33.12 74.62
CA SER A 3 -17.44 32.91 73.29
C SER A 3 -16.89 31.63 72.65
N PRO A 4 -17.74 30.73 72.21
CA PRO A 4 -17.23 29.54 71.49
C PRO A 4 -17.04 29.83 70.00
N VAL A 5 -15.87 29.46 69.55
CA VAL A 5 -15.47 29.48 68.13
C VAL A 5 -16.10 28.27 67.44
N TRP A 6 -17.02 28.52 66.50
CA TRP A 6 -17.57 27.48 65.61
C TRP A 6 -16.64 27.29 64.44
N LYS A 7 -16.03 26.11 64.39
CA LYS A 7 -15.23 25.66 63.24
C LYS A 7 -16.15 25.04 62.24
N SER A 8 -16.40 25.74 61.14
CA SER A 8 -17.12 25.18 59.97
C SER A 8 -16.14 24.33 59.18
N LEU A 9 -16.35 23.02 59.22
CA LEU A 9 -15.71 22.06 58.31
C LEU A 9 -16.44 22.12 56.98
N ILE A 10 -15.80 22.71 55.95
CA ILE A 10 -16.27 22.65 54.58
C ILE A 10 -15.69 21.34 54.00
N SER A 11 -16.54 20.33 53.93
CA SER A 11 -16.23 19.11 53.16
C SER A 11 -16.27 19.42 51.67
N GLY A 12 -15.09 19.56 51.09
CA GLY A 12 -14.94 19.64 49.63
C GLY A 12 -15.20 18.26 49.00
N VAL A 13 -16.35 18.07 48.42
CA VAL A 13 -16.61 16.93 47.53
C VAL A 13 -15.92 17.21 46.22
N VAL A 14 -14.78 16.59 46.03
CA VAL A 14 -14.09 16.56 44.71
C VAL A 14 -14.86 15.58 43.83
N LEU A 15 -15.70 16.10 42.95
CA LEU A 15 -16.30 15.36 41.84
C LEU A 15 -15.20 15.06 40.82
N LEU A 16 -14.65 13.85 40.91
CA LEU A 16 -13.83 13.27 39.83
C LEU A 16 -14.76 12.97 38.64
N LEU A 17 -14.93 13.95 37.77
CA LEU A 17 -15.46 13.74 36.43
C LEU A 17 -14.46 12.87 35.65
N SER A 18 -14.69 11.55 35.66
CA SER A 18 -14.05 10.62 34.77
C SER A 18 -14.47 11.02 33.36
N ALA A 19 -13.64 11.78 32.66
CA ALA A 19 -13.75 11.96 31.23
C ALA A 19 -13.53 10.59 30.60
N VAL A 20 -14.61 9.87 30.35
CA VAL A 20 -14.62 8.72 29.47
C VAL A 20 -14.32 9.30 28.08
N GLY A 21 -13.04 9.37 27.77
CA GLY A 21 -12.61 9.71 26.44
C GLY A 21 -13.17 8.63 25.49
N PHE A 22 -14.19 8.99 24.76
CA PHE A 22 -14.54 8.26 23.55
C PHE A 22 -13.32 8.39 22.64
N ALA A 23 -12.40 7.42 22.71
CA ALA A 23 -11.45 7.24 21.64
C ALA A 23 -12.30 7.12 20.36
N PRO A 24 -12.09 7.97 19.34
CA PRO A 24 -12.75 7.75 18.08
C PRO A 24 -12.41 6.31 17.70
N GLN A 25 -13.44 5.45 17.55
CA GLN A 25 -13.24 4.18 16.89
C GLN A 25 -12.58 4.54 15.57
N ALA A 26 -11.33 4.16 15.42
CA ALA A 26 -10.68 4.17 14.14
C ALA A 26 -11.54 3.25 13.27
N GLY A 27 -12.49 3.85 12.56
CA GLY A 27 -13.29 3.15 11.57
C GLY A 27 -12.24 2.49 10.67
N ALA A 28 -12.32 1.17 10.54
CA ALA A 28 -11.47 0.48 9.58
C ALA A 28 -11.65 1.22 8.26
N ASP A 29 -10.56 1.80 7.80
CA ASP A 29 -10.52 2.55 6.57
C ASP A 29 -11.06 1.63 5.46
N PRO A 30 -12.05 2.02 4.65
CA PRO A 30 -12.68 1.12 3.70
C PRO A 30 -11.71 0.61 2.62
N GLY A 31 -10.44 1.01 2.66
CA GLY A 31 -9.48 0.68 1.61
C GLY A 31 -9.84 1.34 0.28
N MET A 32 -9.05 1.07 -0.74
CA MET A 32 -9.38 1.60 -2.07
C MET A 32 -10.40 0.72 -2.80
N PHE A 33 -11.25 1.34 -3.62
CA PHE A 33 -12.24 0.61 -4.41
C PHE A 33 -11.57 -0.24 -5.49
N PRO A 34 -12.11 -1.44 -5.77
CA PRO A 34 -11.68 -2.23 -6.92
C PRO A 34 -11.87 -1.48 -8.23
N GLY A 35 -11.05 -1.77 -9.21
CA GLY A 35 -11.11 -1.15 -10.52
C GLY A 35 -9.76 -1.12 -11.22
N ASN A 36 -9.70 -0.41 -12.33
CA ASN A 36 -8.47 -0.19 -13.07
C ASN A 36 -7.86 1.15 -12.69
N TYR A 37 -6.57 1.15 -12.46
CA TYR A 37 -5.80 2.33 -12.07
C TYR A 37 -4.60 2.51 -12.99
N ASN A 38 -4.44 3.72 -13.50
CA ASN A 38 -3.19 4.10 -14.14
C ASN A 38 -2.10 4.20 -13.08
N LEU A 39 -0.97 3.58 -13.34
CA LEU A 39 0.25 3.67 -12.53
C LEU A 39 1.17 4.69 -13.19
N HIS A 40 1.32 5.84 -12.55
CA HIS A 40 2.20 6.91 -13.02
C HIS A 40 3.51 6.93 -12.22
N MET A 41 4.61 6.65 -12.89
CA MET A 41 5.97 6.51 -12.34
C MET A 41 6.91 7.44 -13.11
N PRO A 42 7.03 8.73 -12.70
CA PRO A 42 7.70 9.76 -13.52
C PRO A 42 9.19 9.52 -13.72
N ASP A 43 9.81 8.85 -12.75
CA ASP A 43 11.26 8.60 -12.77
C ASP A 43 11.64 7.31 -13.50
N ARG A 44 10.66 6.52 -13.92
CA ARG A 44 10.88 5.31 -14.68
C ARG A 44 10.49 5.51 -16.14
N ARG A 45 11.49 5.52 -17.01
CA ARG A 45 11.34 5.83 -18.45
C ARG A 45 11.25 4.60 -19.35
N ASP A 46 11.56 3.43 -18.84
CA ASP A 46 11.42 2.19 -19.57
C ASP A 46 9.96 1.72 -19.64
N PHE A 47 9.67 0.76 -20.48
CA PHE A 47 8.36 0.12 -20.53
C PHE A 47 8.18 -0.77 -19.30
N HIS A 48 7.28 -0.39 -18.44
CA HIS A 48 6.95 -1.06 -17.19
C HIS A 48 5.43 -1.32 -17.12
N THR A 49 4.96 -1.81 -15.99
CA THR A 49 3.54 -1.86 -15.69
C THR A 49 2.94 -0.46 -15.72
N TRP A 50 1.81 -0.31 -16.43
CA TRP A 50 1.14 0.98 -16.57
C TRP A 50 -0.24 1.00 -15.93
N ILE A 51 -0.83 -0.16 -15.76
CA ILE A 51 -2.15 -0.29 -15.19
C ILE A 51 -2.10 -1.38 -14.13
N LEU A 52 -2.71 -1.10 -12.99
CA LEU A 52 -3.06 -2.09 -11.99
C LEU A 52 -4.56 -2.34 -12.09
N SER A 53 -4.95 -3.55 -12.47
CA SER A 53 -6.34 -4.01 -12.44
C SER A 53 -6.58 -4.73 -11.14
N MET A 54 -7.46 -4.21 -10.30
CA MET A 54 -7.68 -4.67 -8.94
C MET A 54 -9.08 -5.22 -8.74
N THR A 55 -9.19 -6.39 -8.14
CA THR A 55 -10.44 -7.02 -7.75
C THR A 55 -10.43 -7.39 -6.27
N THR A 56 -11.59 -7.57 -5.67
CA THR A 56 -11.73 -7.94 -4.25
C THR A 56 -11.57 -9.44 -3.98
N TYR A 57 -11.19 -10.21 -4.97
CA TYR A 57 -11.07 -11.66 -4.83
C TYR A 57 -9.63 -12.05 -4.54
N CYS A 58 -9.26 -12.03 -3.27
CA CYS A 58 -8.09 -12.81 -2.85
C CYS A 58 -8.53 -14.25 -2.59
N PRO A 59 -7.68 -15.25 -2.84
CA PRO A 59 -7.95 -16.62 -2.47
C PRO A 59 -8.15 -16.71 -0.95
N VAL A 60 -9.38 -16.95 -0.51
CA VAL A 60 -9.67 -17.30 0.88
C VAL A 60 -9.67 -18.81 0.99
N ALA A 61 -9.26 -19.33 2.15
CA ALA A 61 -9.21 -20.77 2.41
C ALA A 61 -10.58 -21.47 2.26
N ASP A 62 -11.67 -20.71 2.35
CA ASP A 62 -13.04 -21.19 2.10
C ASP A 62 -13.60 -20.54 0.82
N PRO A 63 -13.72 -21.27 -0.29
CA PRO A 63 -14.23 -20.75 -1.55
C PRO A 63 -15.73 -20.42 -1.52
N THR A 64 -16.46 -20.76 -0.44
CA THR A 64 -17.87 -20.41 -0.27
C THR A 64 -18.08 -19.03 0.37
N VAL A 65 -17.02 -18.47 0.94
CA VAL A 65 -17.05 -17.13 1.57
C VAL A 65 -16.53 -16.10 0.58
N TYR A 66 -17.44 -15.52 -0.19
CA TYR A 66 -17.15 -14.30 -0.97
C TYR A 66 -17.10 -13.09 -0.03
N ALA A 67 -16.13 -13.04 0.86
CA ALA A 67 -15.89 -11.85 1.63
C ALA A 67 -15.36 -10.77 0.68
N ARG A 68 -16.13 -9.70 0.51
CA ARG A 68 -15.61 -8.44 -0.05
C ARG A 68 -14.67 -7.85 1.00
N ASN A 69 -13.50 -8.45 1.09
CA ASN A 69 -12.49 -7.99 2.02
C ASN A 69 -11.59 -6.98 1.29
N LEU A 70 -11.80 -5.70 1.57
CA LEU A 70 -10.93 -4.64 1.05
C LEU A 70 -9.53 -4.70 1.66
N ASP A 71 -9.32 -5.53 2.70
CA ASP A 71 -7.98 -5.75 3.28
C ASP A 71 -7.07 -6.54 2.33
N CYS A 72 -7.65 -7.13 1.28
CA CYS A 72 -6.91 -7.84 0.26
C CYS A 72 -7.49 -7.57 -1.13
N LEU A 73 -6.64 -7.13 -2.06
CA LEU A 73 -6.96 -6.92 -3.46
C LEU A 73 -6.15 -7.89 -4.31
N ASN A 74 -6.82 -8.68 -5.16
CA ASN A 74 -6.10 -9.39 -6.20
C ASN A 74 -5.77 -8.42 -7.33
N VAL A 75 -4.50 -8.26 -7.63
CA VAL A 75 -3.95 -7.28 -8.56
C VAL A 75 -3.36 -7.97 -9.78
N ILE A 76 -3.74 -7.50 -10.97
CA ILE A 76 -3.12 -7.86 -12.23
C ILE A 76 -2.33 -6.65 -12.70
N THR A 77 -1.02 -6.82 -12.92
CA THR A 77 -0.18 -5.82 -13.54
C THR A 77 -0.34 -5.90 -15.06
N ILE A 78 -0.61 -4.77 -15.68
CA ILE A 78 -0.81 -4.70 -17.13
C ILE A 78 0.30 -3.83 -17.72
N PRO A 79 1.26 -4.43 -18.46
CA PRO A 79 2.32 -3.70 -19.13
C PRO A 79 1.79 -3.00 -20.38
N GLN A 80 2.60 -2.11 -20.94
CA GLN A 80 2.30 -1.57 -22.27
C GLN A 80 2.29 -2.68 -23.35
N PRO A 81 1.42 -2.57 -24.35
CA PRO A 81 1.29 -3.58 -25.40
C PRO A 81 2.56 -3.89 -26.17
N ILE A 82 3.50 -2.93 -26.25
CA ILE A 82 4.78 -3.08 -26.96
C ILE A 82 5.93 -3.48 -26.03
N ALA A 83 5.69 -3.52 -24.72
CA ALA A 83 6.70 -3.96 -23.77
C ALA A 83 6.90 -5.48 -23.86
N LYS A 84 8.16 -5.92 -23.81
CA LYS A 84 8.47 -7.31 -23.50
C LYS A 84 8.23 -7.50 -22.00
N ALA A 85 6.99 -7.69 -21.61
CA ALA A 85 6.59 -7.84 -20.23
C ALA A 85 5.40 -8.80 -20.16
N GLU A 86 5.25 -9.47 -19.05
CA GLU A 86 4.17 -10.39 -18.79
C GLU A 86 3.13 -9.77 -17.87
N TYR A 87 1.90 -10.26 -17.96
CA TYR A 87 0.89 -9.99 -16.96
C TYR A 87 1.26 -10.76 -15.70
N SER A 88 1.49 -10.07 -14.62
CA SER A 88 1.68 -10.69 -13.32
C SER A 88 0.42 -10.57 -12.48
N ARG A 89 0.18 -11.55 -11.63
CA ARG A 89 -0.94 -11.53 -10.69
C ARG A 89 -0.43 -11.83 -9.29
N ALA A 90 -0.78 -10.97 -8.36
CA ALA A 90 -0.48 -11.17 -6.95
C ALA A 90 -1.53 -10.49 -6.07
N ASP A 91 -1.50 -10.77 -4.79
CA ASP A 91 -2.41 -10.19 -3.82
C ASP A 91 -1.75 -9.01 -3.10
N ALA A 92 -2.46 -7.89 -3.04
CA ALA A 92 -2.06 -6.73 -2.27
C ALA A 92 -2.80 -6.74 -0.94
N HIS A 93 -2.06 -6.67 0.16
CA HIS A 93 -2.60 -6.70 1.51
C HIS A 93 -2.59 -5.31 2.15
N LEU A 94 -3.72 -4.93 2.76
CA LEU A 94 -3.89 -3.67 3.50
C LEU A 94 -3.47 -3.88 4.96
N VAL A 95 -2.49 -3.12 5.39
CA VAL A 95 -2.06 -3.03 6.80
C VAL A 95 -1.84 -1.57 7.15
N ASP A 96 -2.46 -1.10 8.21
CA ASP A 96 -2.33 0.28 8.70
C ASP A 96 -2.55 1.35 7.61
N GLY A 97 -3.58 1.16 6.78
CA GLY A 97 -3.95 2.09 5.72
C GLY A 97 -3.05 2.05 4.48
N ARG A 98 -2.12 1.10 4.39
CA ARG A 98 -1.21 0.93 3.25
C ARG A 98 -1.34 -0.44 2.63
N TYR A 99 -1.44 -0.49 1.31
CA TYR A 99 -1.34 -1.73 0.56
C TYR A 99 0.13 -2.07 0.28
N THR A 100 0.42 -3.36 0.34
CA THR A 100 1.71 -3.93 -0.10
C THR A 100 1.44 -5.03 -1.11
N LEU A 101 2.04 -4.92 -2.29
CA LEU A 101 2.00 -5.88 -3.39
C LEU A 101 3.42 -6.31 -3.72
N VAL A 102 3.65 -7.61 -3.83
CA VAL A 102 4.96 -8.17 -4.17
C VAL A 102 4.85 -8.92 -5.49
N ILE A 103 5.74 -8.63 -6.42
CA ILE A 103 5.79 -9.23 -7.75
C ILE A 103 7.22 -9.61 -8.11
N ASP A 104 7.41 -10.85 -8.54
CA ASP A 104 8.63 -11.26 -9.23
C ASP A 104 8.44 -11.02 -10.72
N ASP A 105 9.09 -9.98 -11.25
CA ASP A 105 8.97 -9.58 -12.65
C ASP A 105 10.17 -10.11 -13.45
N PRO A 106 9.98 -11.07 -14.36
CA PRO A 106 11.08 -11.59 -15.17
C PRO A 106 11.67 -10.57 -16.16
N PHE A 107 10.98 -9.44 -16.37
CA PHE A 107 11.34 -8.37 -17.29
C PHE A 107 11.50 -7.00 -16.61
N GLY A 108 11.72 -7.01 -15.30
CA GLY A 108 11.58 -5.84 -14.44
C GLY A 108 12.58 -4.73 -14.67
N LEU A 109 13.83 -5.01 -15.05
CA LEU A 109 14.84 -4.01 -15.40
C LEU A 109 15.26 -4.20 -16.86
N ARG A 110 15.25 -3.12 -17.62
CA ARG A 110 15.66 -3.13 -19.01
C ARG A 110 17.02 -2.44 -19.18
N CYS A 111 17.91 -3.08 -19.94
CA CYS A 111 19.25 -2.60 -20.17
C CYS A 111 19.37 -1.94 -21.55
N GLY A 112 20.05 -0.79 -21.61
CA GLY A 112 20.33 -0.10 -22.86
C GLY A 112 19.09 0.48 -23.53
N ASP A 113 18.73 -0.07 -24.68
CA ASP A 113 17.58 0.41 -25.45
C ASP A 113 16.26 0.03 -24.78
N ILE A 114 15.39 1.01 -24.55
CA ILE A 114 14.12 0.85 -23.86
C ILE A 114 13.11 -0.05 -24.62
N TYR A 115 13.32 -0.28 -25.90
CA TYR A 115 12.44 -1.11 -26.74
C TYR A 115 12.96 -2.54 -26.91
N PHE A 116 14.25 -2.72 -27.06
CA PHE A 116 14.85 -3.98 -27.51
C PHE A 116 16.01 -4.49 -26.64
N GLY A 117 16.42 -3.72 -25.64
CA GLY A 117 17.51 -4.08 -24.74
C GLY A 117 17.26 -5.41 -24.00
N PRO A 118 18.31 -6.04 -23.50
CA PRO A 118 18.19 -7.16 -22.58
C PRO A 118 17.37 -6.81 -21.36
N VAL A 119 16.73 -7.80 -20.75
CA VAL A 119 15.92 -7.63 -19.53
C VAL A 119 16.52 -8.46 -18.41
N ILE A 120 16.35 -7.98 -17.19
CA ILE A 120 16.83 -8.60 -15.97
C ILE A 120 15.63 -8.80 -15.05
N PRO A 121 15.47 -9.99 -14.45
CA PRO A 121 14.45 -10.24 -13.46
C PRO A 121 14.62 -9.34 -12.24
N THR A 122 13.50 -8.89 -11.68
CA THR A 122 13.46 -8.09 -10.44
C THR A 122 12.45 -8.67 -9.47
N HIS A 123 12.70 -8.41 -8.18
CA HIS A 123 11.74 -8.56 -7.12
C HIS A 123 11.22 -7.17 -6.76
N ASP A 124 9.96 -6.91 -7.10
CA ASP A 124 9.33 -5.61 -7.01
C ASP A 124 8.33 -5.56 -5.84
N VAL A 125 8.54 -4.64 -4.92
CA VAL A 125 7.64 -4.37 -3.80
C VAL A 125 6.99 -3.02 -3.99
N TYR A 126 5.69 -3.02 -4.27
CA TYR A 126 4.86 -1.82 -4.37
C TYR A 126 4.20 -1.56 -3.03
N THR A 127 4.29 -0.34 -2.52
CA THR A 127 3.57 0.09 -1.33
C THR A 127 2.87 1.41 -1.61
N TRP A 128 1.58 1.52 -1.28
CA TRP A 128 0.84 2.77 -1.47
C TRP A 128 -0.20 2.99 -0.38
N ASP A 129 -0.51 4.22 -0.14
CA ASP A 129 -1.54 4.64 0.80
C ASP A 129 -2.93 4.49 0.15
N ALA A 130 -3.87 3.91 0.90
CA ALA A 130 -5.20 3.56 0.40
C ALA A 130 -6.08 4.78 0.04
N HIS A 131 -5.79 5.95 0.64
CA HIS A 131 -6.55 7.18 0.41
C HIS A 131 -5.90 8.08 -0.62
N THR A 132 -4.61 8.38 -0.41
CA THR A 132 -3.89 9.33 -1.28
C THR A 132 -3.50 8.71 -2.60
N LEU A 133 -3.47 7.36 -2.67
CA LEU A 133 -3.05 6.58 -3.83
C LEU A 133 -1.60 6.88 -4.26
N ALA A 134 -0.84 7.53 -3.38
CA ALA A 134 0.58 7.77 -3.58
C ALA A 134 1.40 6.65 -2.93
N GLY A 135 2.48 6.27 -3.59
CA GLY A 135 3.29 5.14 -3.15
C GLY A 135 4.69 5.14 -3.70
N GLN A 136 5.36 4.04 -3.46
CA GLN A 136 6.68 3.74 -4.02
C GLN A 136 6.77 2.29 -4.44
N MET A 137 7.55 2.01 -5.46
CA MET A 137 8.02 0.69 -5.84
C MET A 137 9.49 0.56 -5.52
N VAL A 138 9.86 -0.49 -4.80
CA VAL A 138 11.25 -0.88 -4.56
C VAL A 138 11.53 -2.11 -5.40
N SER A 139 12.47 -2.00 -6.33
CA SER A 139 12.86 -3.05 -7.27
C SER A 139 14.25 -3.53 -6.93
N THR A 140 14.42 -4.80 -6.61
CA THR A 140 15.71 -5.42 -6.32
C THR A 140 16.07 -6.44 -7.38
N PHE A 141 17.35 -6.56 -7.69
CA PHE A 141 17.88 -7.49 -8.69
C PHE A 141 19.26 -8.00 -8.28
N ASP A 142 19.57 -9.24 -8.59
CA ASP A 142 20.83 -9.93 -8.19
C ASP A 142 22.01 -9.55 -9.08
N ALA A 143 21.75 -9.21 -10.34
CA ALA A 143 22.74 -8.77 -11.29
C ALA A 143 22.22 -7.60 -12.11
N GLY A 144 23.04 -6.59 -12.30
CA GLY A 144 22.71 -5.42 -13.12
C GLY A 144 23.03 -5.61 -14.60
N CYS A 145 22.80 -4.55 -15.37
CA CYS A 145 23.09 -4.53 -16.81
C CYS A 145 24.59 -4.69 -17.07
N ASP A 146 24.94 -5.38 -18.18
CA ASP A 146 26.32 -5.58 -18.63
C ASP A 146 27.25 -6.22 -17.58
N GLY A 147 26.68 -7.08 -16.72
CA GLY A 147 27.42 -7.75 -15.67
C GLY A 147 27.75 -6.89 -14.45
N ALA A 148 27.08 -5.74 -14.31
CA ALA A 148 27.16 -4.94 -13.11
C ALA A 148 26.62 -5.72 -11.89
N PRO A 149 27.05 -5.42 -10.67
CA PRO A 149 26.50 -6.06 -9.48
C PRO A 149 25.00 -5.78 -9.33
N GLY A 150 24.34 -6.64 -8.58
CA GLY A 150 22.96 -6.45 -8.18
C GLY A 150 22.75 -5.15 -7.40
N GLY A 151 21.51 -4.73 -7.31
CA GLY A 151 21.17 -3.45 -6.69
C GLY A 151 19.70 -3.32 -6.34
N THR A 152 19.36 -2.10 -5.94
CA THR A 152 18.00 -1.69 -5.58
C THR A 152 17.71 -0.34 -6.23
N LEU A 153 16.54 -0.25 -6.86
CA LEU A 153 15.99 0.99 -7.40
C LEU A 153 14.69 1.32 -6.66
N THR A 154 14.44 2.59 -6.45
CA THR A 154 13.19 3.05 -5.83
C THR A 154 12.54 4.08 -6.71
N TYR A 155 11.25 3.87 -7.01
CA TYR A 155 10.47 4.73 -7.88
C TYR A 155 9.22 5.21 -7.14
N PRO A 156 9.07 6.51 -6.89
CA PRO A 156 7.80 7.05 -6.43
C PRO A 156 6.75 6.92 -7.51
N PHE A 157 5.50 6.68 -7.10
CA PHE A 157 4.40 6.62 -8.03
C PHE A 157 3.10 7.17 -7.45
N THR A 158 2.15 7.42 -8.34
CA THR A 158 0.75 7.70 -7.99
C THR A 158 -0.18 6.82 -8.79
N LEU A 159 -1.30 6.45 -8.19
CA LEU A 159 -2.39 5.75 -8.87
C LEU A 159 -3.52 6.74 -9.17
N SER A 160 -4.09 6.64 -10.36
CA SER A 160 -5.31 7.37 -10.72
C SER A 160 -6.33 6.40 -11.30
N ARG A 161 -7.55 6.45 -10.80
CA ARG A 161 -8.62 5.59 -11.29
C ARG A 161 -8.97 5.93 -12.74
N MET A 162 -9.17 4.88 -13.56
CA MET A 162 -9.59 5.00 -14.95
C MET A 162 -11.09 5.15 -15.07
#